data_fb200fd2ef3d85ef44cf6cade6c3a5b8
#
_entry.id   fb200fd2ef3d85ef44cf6cade6c3a5b8
#
_cell.length_a   1.000
_cell.length_b   1.000
_cell.length_c   1.000
_cell.angle_alpha   90.00
_cell.angle_beta   90.00
_cell.angle_gamma   90.00
#
_symmetry.space_group_name_H-M   'P 1'
#
loop_
_entity.id
_entity.type
_entity.pdbx_description
1 polymer ?
#
loop_
_entity_poly.entity_id
_entity_poly.type
_entity_poly.pdbx_seq_one_letter_code
_entity_poly.pdbx_strand_id
1 'polypeptide(L)'
;MRRLAALIASLWCLPATAQPTETGEFRTPDLVELSRRDASIHLDIRYATSDNFTGHKLYAEARAFLQRPAAEALLRAHRALKAQGYGLLVFDGYRPWSVTKTFWQVTPPDKHKFVADPQKGSRHNRGCAVDVGLYHLRTGKEVAMPSIFDEMSERAAADYPGGTVEQRRTRALLRQALEKEGFKVNPDEWWHFDYQDWRLYRVLDVPFSEIHVSPRAPDAGRL
;
A
#
# COMPACT_ATOMS: atom_id res chain seq x y z
N MET A 1 -15.43 -32.35 -55.63
CA MET A 1 -15.92 -31.15 -54.93
C MET A 1 -15.46 -31.22 -53.48
N ARG A 2 -14.40 -30.50 -53.11
CA ARG A 2 -13.88 -30.43 -51.71
C ARG A 2 -14.49 -29.20 -51.05
N ARG A 3 -15.27 -29.40 -50.00
CA ARG A 3 -15.84 -28.31 -49.20
C ARG A 3 -14.76 -27.87 -48.19
N LEU A 4 -14.27 -26.65 -48.34
CA LEU A 4 -13.47 -25.98 -47.30
C LEU A 4 -14.41 -25.56 -46.16
N ALA A 5 -14.20 -26.10 -44.96
CA ALA A 5 -14.81 -25.60 -43.74
C ALA A 5 -13.96 -24.46 -43.21
N ALA A 6 -14.47 -23.25 -43.22
CA ALA A 6 -13.85 -22.10 -42.59
C ALA A 6 -14.07 -22.18 -41.06
N LEU A 7 -13.01 -22.39 -40.31
CA LEU A 7 -13.01 -22.23 -38.84
C LEU A 7 -13.04 -20.72 -38.51
N ILE A 8 -14.21 -20.26 -38.05
CA ILE A 8 -14.33 -18.92 -37.47
C ILE A 8 -13.79 -19.01 -36.00
N ALA A 9 -12.58 -18.57 -35.80
CA ALA A 9 -12.05 -18.38 -34.47
C ALA A 9 -12.72 -17.14 -33.83
N SER A 10 -13.67 -17.38 -32.95
CA SER A 10 -14.28 -16.33 -32.13
C SER A 10 -13.25 -15.83 -31.14
N LEU A 11 -12.62 -14.67 -31.38
CA LEU A 11 -11.86 -13.95 -30.36
C LEU A 11 -12.84 -13.49 -29.28
N TRP A 12 -12.85 -14.19 -28.17
CA TRP A 12 -13.49 -13.70 -26.96
C TRP A 12 -12.62 -12.56 -26.41
N CYS A 13 -13.00 -11.32 -26.75
CA CYS A 13 -12.45 -10.14 -26.15
C CYS A 13 -12.99 -10.10 -24.71
N LEU A 14 -12.20 -10.54 -23.74
CA LEU A 14 -12.52 -10.33 -22.33
C LEU A 14 -12.66 -8.81 -22.11
N PRO A 15 -13.75 -8.34 -21.50
CA PRO A 15 -13.91 -6.92 -21.23
C PRO A 15 -12.72 -6.44 -20.40
N ALA A 16 -11.95 -5.49 -20.94
CA ALA A 16 -10.95 -4.80 -20.17
C ALA A 16 -11.69 -4.15 -18.99
N THR A 17 -11.45 -4.60 -17.76
CA THR A 17 -12.02 -3.98 -16.57
C THR A 17 -11.63 -2.51 -16.58
N ALA A 18 -12.60 -1.62 -16.65
CA ALA A 18 -12.38 -0.19 -16.57
C ALA A 18 -12.25 0.22 -15.08
N GLN A 19 -11.60 1.35 -14.84
CA GLN A 19 -11.57 1.96 -13.51
C GLN A 19 -13.00 2.15 -12.99
N PRO A 20 -13.29 1.90 -11.69
CA PRO A 20 -14.62 2.07 -11.12
C PRO A 20 -15.17 3.48 -11.35
N THR A 21 -16.39 3.56 -11.85
CA THR A 21 -17.12 4.84 -11.91
C THR A 21 -17.72 5.12 -10.54
N GLU A 22 -17.29 6.21 -9.91
CA GLU A 22 -17.74 6.59 -8.58
C GLU A 22 -18.61 7.85 -8.65
N THR A 23 -19.71 7.83 -7.91
CA THR A 23 -20.65 8.96 -7.77
C THR A 23 -20.57 9.55 -6.35
N GLY A 24 -20.89 10.82 -6.19
CA GLY A 24 -20.87 11.52 -4.90
C GLY A 24 -19.84 12.64 -4.85
N GLU A 25 -19.75 13.28 -3.69
CA GLU A 25 -18.79 14.34 -3.43
C GLU A 25 -17.50 13.74 -2.86
N PHE A 26 -16.38 14.18 -3.43
CA PHE A 26 -15.05 13.73 -3.00
C PHE A 26 -14.14 14.94 -2.77
N ARG A 27 -13.21 14.79 -1.85
CA ARG A 27 -12.13 15.76 -1.65
C ARG A 27 -11.20 15.78 -2.87
N THR A 28 -10.65 16.94 -3.18
CA THR A 28 -9.55 17.06 -4.14
C THR A 28 -8.35 16.27 -3.62
N PRO A 29 -7.74 15.41 -4.45
CA PRO A 29 -6.54 14.68 -4.06
C PRO A 29 -5.39 15.62 -3.70
N ASP A 30 -4.72 15.35 -2.59
CA ASP A 30 -3.53 16.06 -2.14
C ASP A 30 -2.50 15.02 -1.68
N LEU A 31 -1.88 14.35 -2.66
CA LEU A 31 -0.87 13.33 -2.45
C LEU A 31 0.46 13.98 -2.08
N VAL A 32 1.00 13.62 -0.91
CA VAL A 32 2.29 14.10 -0.43
C VAL A 32 3.28 12.95 -0.33
N GLU A 33 4.53 13.20 -0.70
CA GLU A 33 5.60 12.22 -0.68
C GLU A 33 6.19 12.08 0.73
N LEU A 34 6.19 10.85 1.26
CA LEU A 34 6.54 10.58 2.65
C LEU A 34 8.00 10.90 2.98
N SER A 35 8.95 10.51 2.11
CA SER A 35 10.37 10.75 2.30
C SER A 35 10.75 12.23 2.33
N ARG A 36 9.96 13.07 1.65
CA ARG A 36 10.13 14.54 1.71
C ARG A 36 9.57 15.15 2.99
N ARG A 37 8.68 14.46 3.68
CA ARG A 37 8.10 14.92 4.96
C ARG A 37 8.97 14.56 6.15
N ASP A 38 9.53 13.37 6.17
CA ASP A 38 10.49 12.91 7.19
C ASP A 38 11.48 11.92 6.56
N ALA A 39 12.74 12.33 6.42
CA ALA A 39 13.79 11.51 5.83
C ALA A 39 14.19 10.28 6.68
N SER A 40 13.69 10.18 7.90
CA SER A 40 13.92 8.99 8.76
C SER A 40 12.85 7.90 8.53
N ILE A 41 11.87 8.11 7.66
CA ILE A 41 11.03 7.04 7.13
C ILE A 41 11.85 6.30 6.08
N HIS A 42 12.08 5.00 6.29
CA HIS A 42 12.73 4.16 5.31
C HIS A 42 11.72 3.64 4.29
N LEU A 43 12.16 3.49 3.04
CA LEU A 43 11.36 2.93 1.95
C LEU A 43 11.97 1.61 1.49
N ASP A 44 11.17 0.55 1.43
CA ASP A 44 11.46 -0.72 0.76
C ASP A 44 10.36 -1.00 -0.27
N ILE A 45 10.30 -0.18 -1.30
CA ILE A 45 9.25 -0.23 -2.34
C ILE A 45 9.56 -1.36 -3.31
N ARG A 46 9.24 -2.60 -2.93
CA ARG A 46 9.54 -3.80 -3.72
C ARG A 46 8.89 -3.78 -5.11
N TYR A 47 7.74 -3.15 -5.25
CA TYR A 47 7.08 -2.98 -6.55
C TYR A 47 7.86 -2.09 -7.54
N ALA A 48 8.88 -1.35 -7.07
CA ALA A 48 9.83 -0.65 -7.93
C ALA A 48 10.99 -1.55 -8.41
N THR A 49 10.98 -2.82 -8.03
CA THR A 49 11.93 -3.87 -8.43
C THR A 49 11.16 -5.09 -8.92
N SER A 50 11.85 -6.17 -9.32
CA SER A 50 11.24 -7.48 -9.59
C SER A 50 11.15 -8.38 -8.35
N ASP A 51 11.67 -7.95 -7.20
CA ASP A 51 11.60 -8.69 -5.92
C ASP A 51 10.25 -8.43 -5.23
N ASN A 52 9.17 -8.94 -5.82
CA ASN A 52 7.81 -8.89 -5.31
C ASN A 52 7.01 -10.11 -5.84
N PHE A 53 5.81 -10.33 -5.35
CA PHE A 53 5.01 -11.51 -5.67
C PHE A 53 4.64 -11.64 -7.16
N THR A 54 4.69 -10.54 -7.94
CA THR A 54 4.39 -10.57 -9.37
C THR A 54 5.61 -10.94 -10.22
N GLY A 55 6.83 -10.86 -9.67
CA GLY A 55 8.08 -11.05 -10.38
C GLY A 55 8.43 -9.93 -11.38
N HIS A 56 7.66 -8.84 -11.39
CA HIS A 56 7.83 -7.73 -12.33
C HIS A 56 7.96 -6.39 -11.63
N LYS A 57 8.74 -5.48 -12.24
CA LYS A 57 8.79 -4.08 -11.82
C LYS A 57 7.49 -3.38 -12.26
N LEU A 58 6.71 -2.87 -11.31
CA LEU A 58 5.42 -2.23 -11.55
C LEU A 58 5.46 -0.71 -11.36
N TYR A 59 6.33 -0.22 -10.47
CA TYR A 59 6.55 1.21 -10.27
C TYR A 59 7.83 1.65 -10.98
N ALA A 60 7.77 2.79 -11.67
CA ALA A 60 8.96 3.37 -12.31
C ALA A 60 10.00 3.83 -11.27
N GLU A 61 9.54 4.30 -10.10
CA GLU A 61 10.35 4.91 -9.05
C GLU A 61 10.00 4.32 -7.68
N ALA A 62 10.99 4.22 -6.79
CA ALA A 62 10.82 3.79 -5.40
C ALA A 62 10.37 4.99 -4.53
N ARG A 63 9.11 5.38 -4.64
CA ARG A 63 8.49 6.51 -3.95
C ARG A 63 7.21 6.06 -3.26
N ALA A 64 6.86 6.72 -2.16
CA ALA A 64 5.62 6.48 -1.42
C ALA A 64 4.87 7.78 -1.19
N PHE A 65 3.56 7.77 -1.49
CA PHE A 65 2.67 8.91 -1.34
C PHE A 65 1.45 8.52 -0.52
N LEU A 66 0.90 9.47 0.22
CA LEU A 66 -0.42 9.37 0.85
C LEU A 66 -1.16 10.69 0.70
N GLN A 67 -2.49 10.67 0.84
CA GLN A 67 -3.26 11.90 1.05
C GLN A 67 -2.71 12.62 2.29
N ARG A 68 -2.63 13.95 2.24
CA ARG A 68 -2.00 14.75 3.32
C ARG A 68 -2.48 14.38 4.72
N PRO A 69 -3.81 14.24 5.03
CA PRO A 69 -4.22 13.86 6.38
C PRO A 69 -3.69 12.48 6.83
N ALA A 70 -3.67 11.51 5.91
CA ALA A 70 -3.11 10.18 6.19
C ALA A 70 -1.59 10.23 6.40
N ALA A 71 -0.87 11.01 5.58
CA ALA A 71 0.57 11.20 5.74
C ALA A 71 0.91 11.86 7.08
N GLU A 72 0.18 12.91 7.49
CA GLU A 72 0.38 13.59 8.77
C GLU A 72 0.11 12.65 9.96
N ALA A 73 -0.93 11.81 9.87
CA ALA A 73 -1.22 10.78 10.85
C ALA A 73 -0.08 9.74 10.93
N LEU A 74 0.42 9.28 9.78
CA LEU A 74 1.56 8.35 9.72
C LEU A 74 2.82 8.94 10.36
N LEU A 75 3.09 10.24 10.12
CA LEU A 75 4.23 10.95 10.73
C LEU A 75 4.10 11.06 12.26
N ARG A 76 2.88 11.20 12.80
CA ARG A 76 2.68 11.18 14.26
C ARG A 76 2.95 9.79 14.83
N ALA A 77 2.45 8.72 14.17
CA ALA A 77 2.76 7.34 14.55
C ALA A 77 4.27 7.06 14.49
N HIS A 78 4.94 7.51 13.44
CA HIS A 78 6.40 7.38 13.29
C HIS A 78 7.15 8.04 14.46
N ARG A 79 6.80 9.27 14.84
CA ARG A 79 7.41 9.93 16.00
C ARG A 79 7.21 9.15 17.30
N ALA A 80 6.02 8.59 17.52
CA ALA A 80 5.74 7.78 18.71
C ALA A 80 6.57 6.48 18.74
N LEU A 81 6.76 5.84 17.59
CA LEU A 81 7.61 4.65 17.43
C LEU A 81 9.09 4.97 17.65
N LYS A 82 9.56 6.15 17.19
CA LYS A 82 10.97 6.59 17.41
C LYS A 82 11.28 6.70 18.89
N ALA A 83 10.37 7.15 19.73
CA ALA A 83 10.55 7.19 21.19
C ALA A 83 10.73 5.79 21.81
N GLN A 84 10.40 4.73 21.09
CA GLN A 84 10.53 3.33 21.48
C GLN A 84 11.68 2.60 20.78
N GLY A 85 12.51 3.32 20.02
CA GLY A 85 13.67 2.77 19.32
C GLY A 85 13.40 2.19 17.94
N TYR A 86 12.20 2.44 17.37
CA TYR A 86 11.80 1.93 16.04
C TYR A 86 11.50 3.07 15.06
N GLY A 87 11.75 2.84 13.79
CA GLY A 87 11.29 3.68 12.70
C GLY A 87 10.36 2.90 11.78
N LEU A 88 9.55 3.61 10.99
CA LEU A 88 8.70 3.00 9.96
C LEU A 88 9.50 2.64 8.71
N LEU A 89 9.29 1.43 8.23
CA LEU A 89 9.72 0.93 6.93
C LEU A 89 8.47 0.82 6.04
N VAL A 90 8.39 1.64 5.00
CA VAL A 90 7.22 1.69 4.11
C VAL A 90 7.45 0.80 2.91
N PHE A 91 6.54 -0.15 2.68
CA PHE A 91 6.53 -1.07 1.54
C PHE A 91 5.69 -0.55 0.38
N ASP A 92 4.52 0.09 0.67
CA ASP A 92 3.64 0.70 -0.32
C ASP A 92 2.80 1.84 0.31
N GLY A 93 2.34 2.76 -0.55
CA GLY A 93 1.43 3.84 -0.20
C GLY A 93 0.33 3.99 -1.26
N TYR A 94 0.19 5.17 -1.85
CA TYR A 94 -0.65 5.33 -3.03
C TYR A 94 -0.19 4.40 -4.14
N ARG A 95 -1.13 3.64 -4.68
CA ARG A 95 -0.95 2.70 -5.79
C ARG A 95 -1.89 3.10 -6.93
N PRO A 96 -1.41 3.36 -8.15
CA PRO A 96 -2.28 3.57 -9.30
C PRO A 96 -3.25 2.39 -9.48
N TRP A 97 -4.48 2.66 -9.88
CA TRP A 97 -5.49 1.62 -10.06
C TRP A 97 -5.08 0.55 -11.09
N SER A 98 -4.39 0.94 -12.16
CA SER A 98 -3.84 0.04 -13.17
C SER A 98 -2.90 -1.01 -12.57
N VAL A 99 -2.16 -0.68 -11.52
CA VAL A 99 -1.31 -1.63 -10.78
C VAL A 99 -2.17 -2.61 -9.96
N THR A 100 -3.22 -2.14 -9.29
CA THR A 100 -4.16 -3.03 -8.59
C THR A 100 -4.82 -4.01 -9.57
N LYS A 101 -5.18 -3.55 -10.78
CA LYS A 101 -5.69 -4.42 -11.85
C LYS A 101 -4.66 -5.48 -12.24
N THR A 102 -3.39 -5.12 -12.38
CA THR A 102 -2.31 -6.06 -12.66
C THR A 102 -2.18 -7.10 -11.56
N PHE A 103 -2.19 -6.69 -10.27
CA PHE A 103 -2.16 -7.62 -9.13
C PHE A 103 -3.26 -8.67 -9.23
N TRP A 104 -4.50 -8.24 -9.47
CA TRP A 104 -5.63 -9.14 -9.63
C TRP A 104 -5.46 -10.13 -10.78
N GLN A 105 -4.92 -9.67 -11.91
CA GLN A 105 -4.75 -10.49 -13.12
C GLN A 105 -3.68 -11.58 -12.97
N VAL A 106 -2.59 -11.30 -12.22
CA VAL A 106 -1.50 -12.25 -12.04
C VAL A 106 -1.67 -13.16 -10.82
N THR A 107 -2.57 -12.80 -9.90
CA THR A 107 -2.83 -13.57 -8.69
C THR A 107 -3.78 -14.75 -9.03
N PRO A 108 -3.45 -15.98 -8.64
CA PRO A 108 -4.36 -17.12 -8.79
C PRO A 108 -5.70 -16.89 -8.07
N PRO A 109 -6.83 -17.39 -8.61
CA PRO A 109 -8.17 -17.13 -8.06
C PRO A 109 -8.34 -17.54 -6.57
N ASP A 110 -7.68 -18.61 -6.13
CA ASP A 110 -7.69 -19.06 -4.73
C ASP A 110 -6.94 -18.13 -3.77
N LYS A 111 -6.15 -17.21 -4.30
CA LYS A 111 -5.39 -16.17 -3.57
C LYS A 111 -6.00 -14.77 -3.68
N HIS A 112 -7.10 -14.60 -4.40
CA HIS A 112 -7.74 -13.29 -4.59
C HIS A 112 -8.16 -12.59 -3.30
N LYS A 113 -8.27 -13.30 -2.18
CA LYS A 113 -8.53 -12.67 -0.87
C LYS A 113 -7.40 -11.73 -0.41
N PHE A 114 -6.18 -11.91 -0.94
CA PHE A 114 -5.00 -11.09 -0.62
C PHE A 114 -4.77 -9.92 -1.56
N VAL A 115 -5.61 -9.73 -2.58
CA VAL A 115 -5.52 -8.62 -3.52
C VAL A 115 -6.87 -7.94 -3.69
N ALA A 116 -6.86 -6.62 -3.84
CA ALA A 116 -8.10 -5.88 -4.00
C ALA A 116 -8.75 -6.15 -5.36
N ASP A 117 -10.08 -6.37 -5.37
CA ASP A 117 -10.88 -6.45 -6.58
C ASP A 117 -10.85 -5.09 -7.31
N PRO A 118 -10.29 -5.02 -8.55
CA PRO A 118 -10.18 -3.76 -9.28
C PRO A 118 -11.52 -3.14 -9.62
N GLN A 119 -12.62 -3.91 -9.65
CA GLN A 119 -13.96 -3.37 -9.86
C GLN A 119 -14.44 -2.52 -8.68
N LYS A 120 -13.92 -2.78 -7.47
CA LYS A 120 -14.21 -2.01 -6.24
C LYS A 120 -13.14 -0.96 -5.94
N GLY A 121 -11.96 -1.13 -6.51
CA GLY A 121 -10.78 -0.36 -6.18
C GLY A 121 -10.21 -0.70 -4.80
N SER A 122 -8.99 -0.23 -4.55
CA SER A 122 -8.25 -0.36 -3.28
C SER A 122 -8.23 0.97 -2.54
N ARG A 123 -8.02 0.93 -1.20
CA ARG A 123 -7.73 2.14 -0.42
C ARG A 123 -6.36 2.70 -0.78
N HIS A 124 -5.43 1.87 -1.25
CA HIS A 124 -4.18 2.34 -1.87
C HIS A 124 -4.44 3.22 -3.09
N ASN A 125 -5.42 2.89 -3.94
CA ASN A 125 -5.76 3.70 -5.10
C ASN A 125 -6.30 5.09 -4.71
N ARG A 126 -6.72 5.27 -3.46
CA ARG A 126 -7.22 6.54 -2.91
C ARG A 126 -6.13 7.33 -2.18
N GLY A 127 -4.92 6.76 -2.04
CA GLY A 127 -3.84 7.32 -1.23
C GLY A 127 -4.16 7.29 0.27
N CYS A 128 -5.01 6.37 0.70
CA CYS A 128 -5.50 6.24 2.08
C CYS A 128 -5.22 4.86 2.69
N ALA A 129 -4.31 4.09 2.12
CA ALA A 129 -3.75 2.90 2.74
C ALA A 129 -2.23 2.94 2.66
N VAL A 130 -1.60 2.29 3.62
CA VAL A 130 -0.14 2.16 3.69
C VAL A 130 0.22 0.75 4.15
N ASP A 131 1.21 0.16 3.47
CA ASP A 131 1.84 -1.08 3.88
C ASP A 131 3.15 -0.74 4.57
N VAL A 132 3.29 -1.15 5.83
CA VAL A 132 4.42 -0.75 6.68
C VAL A 132 4.91 -1.87 7.58
N GLY A 133 6.22 -1.87 7.80
CA GLY A 133 6.91 -2.59 8.86
C GLY A 133 7.67 -1.64 9.76
N LEU A 134 8.57 -2.21 10.54
CA LEU A 134 9.45 -1.47 11.45
C LEU A 134 10.91 -1.73 11.09
N TYR A 135 11.77 -0.76 11.41
CA TYR A 135 13.22 -0.95 11.48
C TYR A 135 13.76 -0.48 12.82
N HIS A 136 14.86 -1.07 13.26
CA HIS A 136 15.57 -0.65 14.48
C HIS A 136 16.35 0.63 14.24
N LEU A 137 16.08 1.71 14.96
CA LEU A 137 16.82 2.98 14.83
C LEU A 137 18.32 2.82 15.01
N ARG A 138 18.74 1.95 15.94
CA ARG A 138 20.18 1.74 16.27
C ARG A 138 20.95 1.04 15.15
N THR A 139 20.31 0.13 14.40
CA THR A 139 20.99 -0.74 13.43
C THR A 139 20.56 -0.49 11.98
N GLY A 140 19.46 0.21 11.76
CA GLY A 140 18.82 0.39 10.45
C GLY A 140 18.19 -0.89 9.87
N LYS A 141 18.26 -2.03 10.58
CA LYS A 141 17.76 -3.31 10.09
C LYS A 141 16.26 -3.45 10.29
N GLU A 142 15.59 -4.06 9.32
CA GLU A 142 14.18 -4.46 9.42
C GLU A 142 13.94 -5.31 10.67
N VAL A 143 12.77 -5.11 11.30
CA VAL A 143 12.28 -5.89 12.43
C VAL A 143 11.52 -7.10 11.90
N ALA A 144 11.92 -8.30 12.32
CA ALA A 144 11.23 -9.51 11.93
C ALA A 144 9.80 -9.55 12.46
N MET A 145 8.85 -9.81 11.58
CA MET A 145 7.41 -10.00 11.87
C MET A 145 7.03 -11.49 11.71
N PRO A 146 5.82 -11.93 12.11
CA PRO A 146 5.41 -13.33 11.99
C PRO A 146 5.45 -13.90 10.58
N SER A 147 5.28 -13.06 9.56
CA SER A 147 5.51 -13.38 8.15
C SER A 147 6.29 -12.26 7.46
N ILE A 148 6.80 -12.54 6.28
CA ILE A 148 7.34 -11.49 5.40
C ILE A 148 6.20 -10.65 4.80
N PHE A 149 6.51 -9.46 4.29
CA PHE A 149 5.60 -8.64 3.50
C PHE A 149 5.13 -9.41 2.25
N ASP A 150 3.85 -9.26 1.88
CA ASP A 150 3.21 -9.93 0.73
C ASP A 150 3.11 -11.47 0.84
N GLU A 151 3.32 -12.06 2.00
CA GLU A 151 3.11 -13.49 2.18
C GLU A 151 1.62 -13.83 2.12
N MET A 152 1.21 -14.56 1.07
CA MET A 152 -0.20 -14.98 0.86
C MET A 152 -0.52 -16.27 1.63
N SER A 153 -0.46 -16.19 2.97
CA SER A 153 -0.74 -17.31 3.89
C SER A 153 -1.46 -16.84 5.15
N GLU A 154 -1.91 -17.77 6.00
CA GLU A 154 -2.50 -17.44 7.31
C GLU A 154 -1.53 -16.72 8.25
N ARG A 155 -0.21 -16.83 8.03
CA ARG A 155 0.80 -16.15 8.83
C ARG A 155 0.78 -14.62 8.64
N ALA A 156 0.21 -14.15 7.53
CA ALA A 156 0.02 -12.73 7.24
C ALA A 156 -1.04 -12.08 8.12
N ALA A 157 -1.98 -12.86 8.67
CA ALA A 157 -3.08 -12.32 9.46
C ALA A 157 -2.62 -11.43 10.62
N ALA A 158 -3.31 -10.30 10.81
CA ALA A 158 -3.00 -9.32 11.85
C ALA A 158 -3.02 -9.94 13.26
N ASP A 159 -3.83 -10.97 13.48
CA ASP A 159 -3.98 -11.68 14.77
C ASP A 159 -3.40 -13.10 14.73
N TYR A 160 -2.52 -13.42 13.75
CA TYR A 160 -1.88 -14.73 13.69
C TYR A 160 -1.21 -15.08 15.03
N PRO A 161 -1.56 -16.24 15.66
CA PRO A 161 -1.07 -16.59 17.00
C PRO A 161 0.36 -17.14 17.03
N GLY A 162 0.88 -17.53 15.86
CA GLY A 162 2.22 -18.10 15.71
C GLY A 162 3.32 -17.05 15.69
N GLY A 163 4.53 -17.47 15.34
CA GLY A 163 5.74 -16.66 15.43
C GLY A 163 6.28 -16.58 16.86
N THR A 164 7.40 -15.87 17.04
CA THR A 164 8.01 -15.66 18.37
C THR A 164 7.21 -14.65 19.20
N VAL A 165 7.45 -14.65 20.52
CA VAL A 165 6.86 -13.63 21.42
C VAL A 165 7.24 -12.21 20.98
N GLU A 166 8.51 -12.00 20.58
CA GLU A 166 9.00 -10.71 20.12
C GLU A 166 8.33 -10.26 18.82
N GLN A 167 8.17 -11.15 17.84
CA GLN A 167 7.47 -10.85 16.59
C GLN A 167 6.01 -10.41 16.83
N ARG A 168 5.29 -11.10 17.71
CA ARG A 168 3.93 -10.72 18.08
C ARG A 168 3.87 -9.38 18.81
N ARG A 169 4.85 -9.12 19.71
CA ARG A 169 4.97 -7.87 20.45
C ARG A 169 5.24 -6.69 19.50
N THR A 170 6.19 -6.81 18.58
CA THR A 170 6.53 -5.74 17.63
C THR A 170 5.42 -5.48 16.63
N ARG A 171 4.70 -6.52 16.17
CA ARG A 171 3.48 -6.38 15.37
C ARG A 171 2.39 -5.62 16.14
N ALA A 172 2.15 -5.96 17.40
CA ALA A 172 1.17 -5.27 18.24
C ALA A 172 1.57 -3.80 18.50
N LEU A 173 2.86 -3.53 18.69
CA LEU A 173 3.39 -2.17 18.82
C LEU A 173 3.11 -1.32 17.57
N LEU A 174 3.42 -1.85 16.37
CA LEU A 174 3.13 -1.20 15.10
C LEU A 174 1.63 -0.89 14.98
N ARG A 175 0.77 -1.90 15.20
CA ARG A 175 -0.67 -1.77 15.15
C ARG A 175 -1.18 -0.67 16.08
N GLN A 176 -0.79 -0.69 17.36
CA GLN A 176 -1.22 0.30 18.35
C GLN A 176 -0.81 1.72 17.97
N ALA A 177 0.41 1.91 17.45
CA ALA A 177 0.90 3.22 17.04
C ALA A 177 0.08 3.80 15.88
N LEU A 178 -0.29 2.98 14.88
CA LEU A 178 -1.08 3.44 13.74
C LEU A 178 -2.56 3.60 14.08
N GLU A 179 -3.15 2.65 14.83
CA GLU A 179 -4.57 2.73 15.20
C GLU A 179 -4.88 3.96 16.06
N LYS A 180 -3.94 4.38 16.93
CA LYS A 180 -4.04 5.63 17.68
C LYS A 180 -4.15 6.88 16.80
N GLU A 181 -3.61 6.83 15.60
CA GLU A 181 -3.60 7.94 14.65
C GLU A 181 -4.69 7.83 13.56
N GLY A 182 -5.69 6.96 13.78
CA GLY A 182 -6.85 6.84 12.89
C GLY A 182 -6.69 5.86 11.73
N PHE A 183 -5.67 5.03 11.75
CA PHE A 183 -5.57 3.89 10.85
C PHE A 183 -6.31 2.68 11.42
N LYS A 184 -6.60 1.71 10.56
CA LYS A 184 -7.17 0.42 10.93
C LYS A 184 -6.44 -0.67 10.19
N VAL A 185 -5.94 -1.67 10.93
CA VAL A 185 -5.26 -2.81 10.32
C VAL A 185 -6.23 -3.67 9.49
N ASN A 186 -5.76 -4.19 8.36
CA ASN A 186 -6.44 -5.24 7.61
C ASN A 186 -6.34 -6.57 8.39
N PRO A 187 -7.44 -7.28 8.67
CA PRO A 187 -7.38 -8.53 9.44
C PRO A 187 -6.54 -9.63 8.76
N ASP A 188 -6.43 -9.64 7.44
CA ASP A 188 -5.70 -10.64 6.67
C ASP A 188 -4.22 -10.30 6.45
N GLU A 189 -3.78 -9.04 6.76
CA GLU A 189 -2.46 -8.53 6.43
C GLU A 189 -1.93 -7.62 7.54
N TRP A 190 -0.95 -8.09 8.33
CA TRP A 190 -0.40 -7.35 9.48
C TRP A 190 0.26 -6.03 9.11
N TRP A 191 0.71 -5.87 7.87
CA TRP A 191 1.39 -4.68 7.36
C TRP A 191 0.46 -3.62 6.81
N HIS A 192 -0.79 -3.99 6.42
CA HIS A 192 -1.73 -3.12 5.71
C HIS A 192 -2.64 -2.34 6.66
N PHE A 193 -2.65 -1.02 6.51
CA PHE A 193 -3.43 -0.10 7.34
C PHE A 193 -4.23 0.88 6.50
N ASP A 194 -5.56 0.84 6.64
CA ASP A 194 -6.50 1.77 6.04
C ASP A 194 -6.66 3.04 6.90
N TYR A 195 -6.50 4.22 6.31
CA TYR A 195 -6.81 5.48 7.00
C TYR A 195 -8.32 5.74 6.99
N GLN A 196 -8.87 6.21 8.12
CA GLN A 196 -10.31 6.36 8.39
C GLN A 196 -11.07 7.16 7.31
N ASP A 197 -10.46 8.18 6.69
CA ASP A 197 -11.09 9.09 5.73
C ASP A 197 -11.09 8.57 4.28
N TRP A 198 -10.71 7.31 4.01
CA TRP A 198 -10.53 6.80 2.66
C TRP A 198 -11.75 6.95 1.74
N ARG A 199 -12.97 6.95 2.31
CA ARG A 199 -14.22 7.12 1.54
C ARG A 199 -14.40 8.51 0.97
N LEU A 200 -13.66 9.48 1.49
CA LEU A 200 -13.70 10.88 1.04
C LEU A 200 -12.84 11.13 -0.21
N TYR A 201 -12.14 10.14 -0.71
CA TYR A 201 -11.26 10.25 -1.87
C TYR A 201 -11.65 9.24 -2.95
N ARG A 202 -11.55 9.66 -4.21
CA ARG A 202 -11.78 8.78 -5.37
C ARG A 202 -10.65 7.77 -5.55
N VAL A 203 -10.96 6.69 -6.25
CA VAL A 203 -9.96 5.82 -6.88
C VAL A 203 -9.21 6.63 -7.93
N LEU A 204 -7.89 6.62 -7.87
CA LEU A 204 -7.00 7.34 -8.78
C LEU A 204 -6.16 6.35 -9.60
N ASP A 205 -5.80 6.78 -10.82
CA ASP A 205 -4.86 6.07 -11.69
C ASP A 205 -3.80 7.04 -12.24
N VAL A 206 -3.23 7.85 -11.35
CA VAL A 206 -2.23 8.87 -11.67
C VAL A 206 -0.84 8.27 -11.54
N PRO A 207 0.00 8.25 -12.58
CA PRO A 207 1.39 7.81 -12.48
C PRO A 207 2.19 8.67 -11.50
N PHE A 208 3.21 8.09 -10.85
CA PHE A 208 4.04 8.83 -9.87
C PHE A 208 4.73 10.05 -10.47
N SER A 209 5.10 10.00 -11.76
CA SER A 209 5.71 11.12 -12.50
C SER A 209 4.80 12.33 -12.66
N GLU A 210 3.47 12.14 -12.56
CA GLU A 210 2.47 13.20 -12.70
C GLU A 210 1.98 13.73 -11.35
N ILE A 211 2.46 13.16 -10.23
CA ILE A 211 2.11 13.66 -8.90
C ILE A 211 2.93 14.91 -8.61
N HIS A 212 2.27 16.07 -8.66
CA HIS A 212 2.87 17.34 -8.30
C HIS A 212 3.03 17.43 -6.78
N VAL A 213 4.27 17.32 -6.31
CA VAL A 213 4.59 17.48 -4.88
C VAL A 213 4.70 18.98 -4.59
N SER A 214 3.74 19.52 -3.85
CA SER A 214 3.83 20.91 -3.38
C SER A 214 5.13 21.12 -2.58
N PRO A 215 5.84 22.24 -2.77
CA PRO A 215 7.02 22.57 -1.96
C PRO A 215 6.71 22.44 -0.47
N ARG A 216 7.70 22.00 0.31
CA ARG A 216 7.60 21.97 1.78
C ARG A 216 7.22 23.37 2.26
N ALA A 217 6.09 23.50 2.95
CA ALA A 217 5.82 24.74 3.68
C ALA A 217 7.01 25.01 4.62
N PRO A 218 7.57 26.22 4.67
CA PRO A 218 8.65 26.54 5.59
C PRO A 218 8.21 26.22 7.01
N ASP A 219 9.11 25.59 7.80
CA ASP A 219 8.88 25.30 9.22
C ASP A 219 8.50 26.61 9.93
N ALA A 220 7.21 26.80 10.18
CA ALA A 220 6.72 27.85 11.07
C ALA A 220 7.03 27.40 12.52
N GLY A 221 8.27 27.62 12.96
CA GLY A 221 8.62 27.32 14.35
C GLY A 221 10.10 27.14 14.64
N ARG A 222 10.91 28.14 14.34
CA ARG A 222 12.11 28.45 15.15
C ARG A 222 12.15 29.97 15.32
N LEU A 223 11.49 30.48 16.31
CA LEU A 223 11.82 31.70 17.01
C LEU A 223 12.11 31.35 18.46
#